data_c70718db97ce4d4d2eec53849fee64c6
#
_entry.id   c70718db97ce4d4d2eec53849fee64c6
#
_cell.length_a   1.000
_cell.length_b   1.000
_cell.length_c   1.000
_cell.angle_alpha   90.00
_cell.angle_beta   90.00
_cell.angle_gamma   90.00
#
_symmetry.space_group_name_H-M   'P 1'
#
loop_
_entity.id
_entity.type
_entity.pdbx_description
1 polymer ?
#
loop_
_entity_poly.entity_id
_entity_poly.type
_entity_poly.pdbx_seq_one_letter_code
_entity_poly.pdbx_strand_id
1 'polypeptide(L)'
;MIIVLFIFQNNAISQELNFNVSVIVQGSINSLTNDPELFRNLEKNINEFINTTKWTDDEFQGNERIRGSIQITITGEIAPTVFSSEIVLQTERPVYNSTYASPMVNMIDKRVNFTWTGLQPLQKTTNTFYDNLSAILSFYSYFVIGMDYDSFGLNGGEQFYLKAQEIITSLPSNYVRDDGWKNDDPFKRNRFWLIKNILDPTMRQFRQAFYEYHRLALDKMFDETDRSRAVLLSALTSMSQADKDNPNTYLIQVFGDTKKDEIVEIFKAADKGQKTKVKTLMVGMDASKNSKYSILN
;
A
#
# COMPACT_ATOMS: atom_id res chain seq x y z
N MET A 1 -40.52 13.07 -40.38
CA MET A 1 -39.89 13.67 -39.22
C MET A 1 -39.10 12.56 -38.53
N ILE A 2 -37.77 12.49 -38.75
CA ILE A 2 -36.90 11.44 -38.20
C ILE A 2 -36.35 12.01 -36.87
N ILE A 3 -36.75 11.37 -35.76
CA ILE A 3 -36.19 11.70 -34.43
C ILE A 3 -34.87 10.93 -34.28
N VAL A 4 -33.78 11.66 -34.37
CA VAL A 4 -32.45 11.10 -34.05
C VAL A 4 -32.28 11.11 -32.53
N LEU A 5 -32.37 9.94 -31.91
CA LEU A 5 -32.11 9.76 -30.48
C LEU A 5 -30.58 9.78 -30.29
N PHE A 6 -30.02 10.87 -29.78
CA PHE A 6 -28.66 10.91 -29.29
C PHE A 6 -28.59 10.14 -27.96
N ILE A 7 -28.11 8.90 -28.02
CA ILE A 7 -27.73 8.14 -26.83
C ILE A 7 -26.41 8.75 -26.34
N PHE A 8 -26.46 9.61 -25.33
CA PHE A 8 -25.29 9.98 -24.56
C PHE A 8 -24.84 8.74 -23.77
N GLN A 9 -23.85 8.04 -24.26
CA GLN A 9 -23.11 7.08 -23.44
C GLN A 9 -22.38 7.91 -22.39
N ASN A 10 -22.92 7.95 -21.19
CA ASN A 10 -22.16 8.35 -20.01
C ASN A 10 -21.10 7.26 -19.80
N ASN A 11 -19.90 7.47 -20.33
CA ASN A 11 -18.73 6.75 -19.90
C ASN A 11 -18.55 7.10 -18.42
N ALA A 12 -19.00 6.25 -17.55
CA ALA A 12 -18.64 6.31 -16.14
C ALA A 12 -17.13 6.08 -16.12
N ILE A 13 -16.35 7.17 -16.04
CA ILE A 13 -14.90 7.13 -15.86
C ILE A 13 -14.70 6.45 -14.52
N SER A 14 -14.33 5.18 -14.54
CA SER A 14 -14.00 4.42 -13.34
C SER A 14 -12.65 4.90 -12.87
N GLN A 15 -12.57 5.36 -11.61
CA GLN A 15 -11.32 5.76 -10.99
C GLN A 15 -10.51 4.51 -10.60
N GLU A 16 -9.20 4.66 -10.42
CA GLU A 16 -8.29 3.54 -10.20
C GLU A 16 -8.49 2.85 -8.85
N LEU A 17 -8.82 3.63 -7.81
CA LEU A 17 -8.95 3.15 -6.44
C LEU A 17 -10.43 2.92 -6.06
N ASN A 18 -10.67 1.88 -5.27
CA ASN A 18 -11.96 1.56 -4.66
C ASN A 18 -11.73 1.17 -3.20
N PHE A 19 -11.58 2.18 -2.35
CA PHE A 19 -11.21 2.04 -0.97
C PHE A 19 -12.39 2.25 -0.03
N ASN A 20 -12.47 1.40 0.99
CA ASN A 20 -13.30 1.66 2.15
C ASN A 20 -12.52 2.50 3.15
N VAL A 21 -13.03 3.69 3.48
CA VAL A 21 -12.40 4.62 4.41
C VAL A 21 -13.16 4.60 5.73
N SER A 22 -12.44 4.60 6.85
CA SER A 22 -13.01 4.76 8.18
C SER A 22 -12.15 5.67 9.04
N VAL A 23 -12.78 6.52 9.84
CA VAL A 23 -12.12 7.37 10.83
C VAL A 23 -12.62 7.01 12.22
N ILE A 24 -11.70 6.62 13.11
CA ILE A 24 -12.00 6.19 14.47
C ILE A 24 -11.30 7.14 15.44
N VAL A 25 -11.99 7.54 16.50
CA VAL A 25 -11.42 8.34 17.57
C VAL A 25 -11.11 7.43 18.75
N GLN A 26 -9.86 7.37 19.19
CA GLN A 26 -9.43 6.52 20.30
C GLN A 26 -9.67 7.21 21.65
N GLY A 27 -10.55 6.61 22.48
CA GLY A 27 -10.80 7.06 23.85
C GLY A 27 -11.54 8.40 23.95
N SER A 28 -11.60 8.93 25.18
CA SER A 28 -12.07 10.30 25.39
C SER A 28 -10.90 11.25 25.10
N ILE A 29 -10.79 11.73 23.87
CA ILE A 29 -9.90 12.85 23.60
C ILE A 29 -10.50 14.03 24.37
N ASN A 30 -9.78 14.49 25.41
CA ASN A 30 -10.10 15.73 26.13
C ASN A 30 -9.86 16.91 25.18
N SER A 31 -10.68 17.02 24.14
CA SER A 31 -10.50 17.99 23.09
C SER A 31 -11.46 19.16 23.26
N LEU A 32 -10.97 20.33 22.95
CA LEU A 32 -11.79 21.51 22.69
C LEU A 32 -12.74 21.26 21.49
N THR A 33 -12.49 20.21 20.70
CA THR A 33 -13.22 19.80 19.51
C THR A 33 -13.93 18.47 19.73
N ASN A 34 -14.86 18.41 20.70
CA ASN A 34 -15.70 17.23 20.92
C ASN A 34 -16.87 17.21 19.91
N ASP A 35 -16.57 17.34 18.62
CA ASP A 35 -17.56 17.38 17.54
C ASP A 35 -17.48 16.11 16.67
N PRO A 36 -18.39 15.13 16.88
CA PRO A 36 -18.45 13.92 16.05
C PRO A 36 -18.70 14.21 14.57
N GLU A 37 -19.32 15.35 14.24
CA GLU A 37 -19.56 15.75 12.86
C GLU A 37 -18.25 16.09 12.14
N LEU A 38 -17.26 16.65 12.83
CA LEU A 38 -15.96 16.96 12.28
C LEU A 38 -15.27 15.71 11.71
N PHE A 39 -15.34 14.60 12.45
CA PHE A 39 -14.71 13.34 12.04
C PHE A 39 -15.53 12.57 11.00
N ARG A 40 -16.86 12.64 11.03
CA ARG A 40 -17.72 12.15 9.93
C ARG A 40 -17.47 12.92 8.63
N ASN A 41 -17.31 14.21 8.74
CA ASN A 41 -16.94 15.07 7.59
C ASN A 41 -15.55 14.70 7.07
N LEU A 42 -14.55 14.47 7.94
CA LEU A 42 -13.22 13.99 7.57
C LEU A 42 -13.30 12.67 6.80
N GLU A 43 -13.98 11.67 7.33
CA GLU A 43 -14.17 10.36 6.70
C GLU A 43 -14.77 10.50 5.30
N LYS A 44 -15.85 11.27 5.17
CA LYS A 44 -16.51 11.52 3.89
C LYS A 44 -15.55 12.17 2.88
N ASN A 45 -14.83 13.22 3.30
CA ASN A 45 -13.91 13.93 2.42
C ASN A 45 -12.74 13.03 1.96
N ILE A 46 -12.19 12.22 2.85
CA ILE A 46 -11.13 11.27 2.49
C ILE A 46 -11.66 10.20 1.52
N ASN A 47 -12.85 9.66 1.80
CA ASN A 47 -13.47 8.66 0.92
C ASN A 47 -13.72 9.23 -0.48
N GLU A 48 -14.26 10.44 -0.58
CA GLU A 48 -14.46 11.12 -1.84
C GLU A 48 -13.13 11.40 -2.54
N PHE A 49 -12.16 11.98 -1.83
CA PHE A 49 -10.84 12.30 -2.38
C PHE A 49 -10.14 11.09 -2.99
N ILE A 50 -10.05 9.96 -2.27
CA ILE A 50 -9.34 8.78 -2.73
C ILE A 50 -10.05 8.12 -3.91
N ASN A 51 -11.38 7.98 -3.84
CA ASN A 51 -12.16 7.19 -4.78
C ASN A 51 -12.62 7.95 -6.03
N THR A 52 -12.54 9.29 -6.03
CA THR A 52 -12.97 10.11 -7.17
C THR A 52 -11.83 10.89 -7.85
N THR A 53 -10.66 10.97 -7.21
CA THR A 53 -9.48 11.59 -7.82
C THR A 53 -8.94 10.70 -8.95
N LYS A 54 -8.66 11.28 -10.10
CA LYS A 54 -7.95 10.62 -11.20
C LYS A 54 -6.44 10.59 -10.89
N TRP A 55 -5.91 9.39 -10.61
CA TRP A 55 -4.52 9.19 -10.19
C TRP A 55 -3.59 8.93 -11.37
N THR A 56 -4.10 8.28 -12.44
CA THR A 56 -3.36 7.91 -13.65
C THR A 56 -4.05 8.46 -14.90
N ASP A 57 -3.43 8.27 -16.06
CA ASP A 57 -4.05 8.57 -17.35
C ASP A 57 -4.76 7.34 -17.96
N ASP A 58 -4.59 6.16 -17.33
CA ASP A 58 -5.20 4.93 -17.76
C ASP A 58 -6.69 4.87 -17.41
N GLU A 59 -7.44 4.07 -18.17
CA GLU A 59 -8.86 3.82 -17.94
C GLU A 59 -9.06 2.47 -17.27
N PHE A 60 -9.63 2.47 -16.07
CA PHE A 60 -9.95 1.26 -15.33
C PHE A 60 -11.41 0.88 -15.51
N GLN A 61 -11.66 -0.40 -15.74
CA GLN A 61 -13.02 -0.94 -15.61
C GLN A 61 -13.36 -1.16 -14.13
N GLY A 62 -14.64 -1.22 -13.80
CA GLY A 62 -15.08 -1.33 -12.40
C GLY A 62 -14.49 -2.53 -11.64
N ASN A 63 -14.23 -3.65 -12.33
CA ASN A 63 -13.61 -4.86 -11.77
C ASN A 63 -12.07 -4.81 -11.73
N GLU A 64 -11.45 -3.85 -12.42
CA GLU A 64 -10.00 -3.64 -12.43
C GLU A 64 -9.53 -2.68 -11.33
N ARG A 65 -10.47 -1.97 -10.69
CA ARG A 65 -10.15 -1.03 -9.61
C ARG A 65 -9.41 -1.72 -8.47
N ILE A 66 -8.36 -1.08 -8.00
CA ILE A 66 -7.56 -1.55 -6.86
C ILE A 66 -8.40 -1.45 -5.60
N ARG A 67 -8.72 -2.61 -5.00
CA ARG A 67 -9.52 -2.68 -3.78
C ARG A 67 -8.66 -2.52 -2.55
N GLY A 68 -9.19 -1.81 -1.54
CA GLY A 68 -8.47 -1.63 -0.29
C GLY A 68 -9.29 -0.97 0.80
N SER A 69 -8.63 -0.72 1.91
CA SER A 69 -9.17 0.06 3.02
C SER A 69 -8.10 0.97 3.62
N ILE A 70 -8.55 2.13 4.08
CA ILE A 70 -7.78 3.05 4.91
C ILE A 70 -8.57 3.29 6.18
N GLN A 71 -8.00 2.90 7.32
CA GLN A 71 -8.52 3.26 8.63
C GLN A 71 -7.59 4.29 9.27
N ILE A 72 -8.14 5.45 9.61
CA ILE A 72 -7.44 6.50 10.35
C ILE A 72 -7.92 6.47 11.79
N THR A 73 -7.01 6.21 12.72
CA THR A 73 -7.31 6.26 14.14
C THR A 73 -6.72 7.54 14.72
N ILE A 74 -7.59 8.47 15.13
CA ILE A 74 -7.18 9.68 15.83
C ILE A 74 -6.75 9.31 17.23
N THR A 75 -5.48 9.53 17.56
CA THR A 75 -4.86 9.13 18.82
C THR A 75 -4.72 10.30 19.80
N GLY A 76 -4.84 11.54 19.32
CA GLY A 76 -4.79 12.74 20.16
C GLY A 76 -5.02 14.03 19.38
N GLU A 77 -5.23 15.11 20.11
CA GLU A 77 -5.22 16.48 19.60
C GLU A 77 -3.98 17.20 20.18
N ILE A 78 -3.05 17.58 19.29
CA ILE A 78 -1.78 18.21 19.67
C ILE A 78 -1.98 19.71 19.97
N ALA A 79 -2.85 20.33 19.19
CA ALA A 79 -3.29 21.72 19.31
C ALA A 79 -4.70 21.83 18.69
N PRO A 80 -5.43 22.93 18.91
CA PRO A 80 -6.75 23.09 18.29
C PRO A 80 -6.74 22.78 16.79
N THR A 81 -7.56 21.80 16.37
CA THR A 81 -7.66 21.29 15.00
C THR A 81 -6.42 20.57 14.44
N VAL A 82 -5.39 20.34 15.26
CA VAL A 82 -4.18 19.58 14.88
C VAL A 82 -4.19 18.23 15.56
N PHE A 83 -4.27 17.17 14.78
CA PHE A 83 -4.45 15.81 15.27
C PHE A 83 -3.23 14.95 15.05
N SER A 84 -2.94 14.09 16.04
CA SER A 84 -2.08 12.91 15.88
C SER A 84 -2.94 11.70 15.54
N SER A 85 -2.44 10.84 14.66
CA SER A 85 -3.19 9.65 14.22
C SER A 85 -2.28 8.54 13.72
N GLU A 86 -2.88 7.37 13.54
CA GLU A 86 -2.29 6.22 12.87
C GLU A 86 -3.13 5.87 11.64
N ILE A 87 -2.50 5.44 10.56
CA ILE A 87 -3.16 4.91 9.36
C ILE A 87 -2.88 3.41 9.25
N VAL A 88 -3.94 2.60 9.16
CA VAL A 88 -3.86 1.22 8.68
C VAL A 88 -4.25 1.22 7.21
N LEU A 89 -3.34 0.76 6.36
CA LEU A 89 -3.52 0.65 4.92
C LEU A 89 -3.50 -0.81 4.52
N GLN A 90 -4.58 -1.27 3.87
CA GLN A 90 -4.69 -2.62 3.34
C GLN A 90 -5.18 -2.57 1.90
N THR A 91 -4.54 -3.34 1.03
CA THR A 91 -4.97 -3.48 -0.37
C THR A 91 -4.84 -4.91 -0.84
N GLU A 92 -5.63 -5.27 -1.84
CA GLU A 92 -5.67 -6.59 -2.43
C GLU A 92 -5.85 -6.53 -3.95
N ARG A 93 -5.38 -7.55 -4.65
CA ARG A 93 -5.63 -7.74 -6.08
C ARG A 93 -6.29 -9.10 -6.34
N PRO A 94 -7.18 -9.20 -7.33
CA PRO A 94 -7.72 -10.49 -7.76
C PRO A 94 -6.60 -11.36 -8.35
N VAL A 95 -6.66 -12.65 -8.08
CA VAL A 95 -5.82 -13.66 -8.73
C VAL A 95 -6.55 -14.22 -9.94
N TYR A 96 -5.86 -14.32 -11.08
CA TYR A 96 -6.46 -14.79 -12.33
C TYR A 96 -7.11 -16.19 -12.16
N ASN A 97 -8.30 -16.33 -12.73
CA ASN A 97 -9.11 -17.56 -12.71
C ASN A 97 -9.37 -18.12 -11.29
N SER A 98 -9.50 -17.24 -10.30
CA SER A 98 -9.73 -17.59 -8.90
C SER A 98 -10.70 -16.61 -8.24
N THR A 99 -11.37 -17.05 -7.18
CA THR A 99 -12.14 -16.16 -6.28
C THR A 99 -11.26 -15.56 -5.19
N TYR A 100 -9.99 -15.94 -5.13
CA TYR A 100 -9.03 -15.45 -4.15
C TYR A 100 -8.52 -14.07 -4.52
N ALA A 101 -8.45 -13.19 -3.52
CA ALA A 101 -7.79 -11.90 -3.62
C ALA A 101 -6.50 -11.93 -2.80
N SER A 102 -5.38 -11.67 -3.46
CA SER A 102 -4.05 -11.67 -2.86
C SER A 102 -3.79 -10.33 -2.16
N PRO A 103 -3.43 -10.30 -0.87
CA PRO A 103 -3.08 -9.05 -0.19
C PRO A 103 -1.82 -8.44 -0.82
N MET A 104 -1.88 -7.13 -1.12
CA MET A 104 -0.80 -6.41 -1.78
C MET A 104 0.00 -5.54 -0.82
N VAL A 105 -0.70 -4.86 0.07
CA VAL A 105 -0.14 -4.02 1.13
C VAL A 105 -0.95 -4.27 2.40
N ASN A 106 -0.27 -4.46 3.52
CA ASN A 106 -0.86 -4.47 4.85
C ASN A 106 0.15 -3.83 5.81
N MET A 107 -0.06 -2.55 6.11
CA MET A 107 0.89 -1.77 6.89
C MET A 107 0.20 -0.78 7.82
N ILE A 108 0.93 -0.37 8.86
CA ILE A 108 0.50 0.66 9.79
C ILE A 108 1.52 1.81 9.75
N ASP A 109 1.05 3.02 9.47
CA ASP A 109 1.81 4.25 9.66
C ASP A 109 1.35 4.94 10.96
N LYS A 110 2.23 4.97 11.96
CA LYS A 110 1.97 5.57 13.27
C LYS A 110 2.38 7.04 13.38
N ARG A 111 2.81 7.64 12.28
CA ARG A 111 3.43 8.96 12.25
C ARG A 111 2.66 9.90 11.34
N VAL A 112 1.39 10.08 11.67
CA VAL A 112 0.43 10.86 10.87
C VAL A 112 -0.10 12.01 11.72
N ASN A 113 0.44 13.21 11.45
CA ASN A 113 -0.05 14.44 12.05
C ASN A 113 -0.66 15.32 10.97
N PHE A 114 -1.83 15.90 11.22
CA PHE A 114 -2.48 16.77 10.24
C PHE A 114 -3.39 17.79 10.92
N THR A 115 -3.69 18.85 10.19
CA THR A 115 -4.69 19.84 10.58
C THR A 115 -6.00 19.54 9.85
N TRP A 116 -7.12 19.58 10.56
CA TRP A 116 -8.45 19.44 9.98
C TRP A 116 -9.45 20.37 10.64
N THR A 117 -10.04 21.28 9.84
CA THR A 117 -11.05 22.24 10.29
C THR A 117 -12.44 21.95 9.69
N GLY A 118 -12.53 20.99 8.78
CA GLY A 118 -13.75 20.67 8.03
C GLY A 118 -14.05 21.63 6.86
N LEU A 119 -13.23 22.66 6.65
CA LEU A 119 -13.51 23.73 5.68
C LEU A 119 -12.69 23.62 4.39
N GLN A 120 -11.49 23.05 4.44
CA GLN A 120 -10.63 22.93 3.27
C GLN A 120 -10.83 21.62 2.51
N PRO A 121 -10.93 21.64 1.16
CA PRO A 121 -10.97 20.43 0.38
C PRO A 121 -9.58 19.75 0.36
N LEU A 122 -9.56 18.41 0.37
CA LEU A 122 -8.36 17.66 0.10
C LEU A 122 -7.95 17.81 -1.37
N GLN A 123 -6.64 17.93 -1.64
CA GLN A 123 -6.13 18.21 -2.98
C GLN A 123 -5.02 17.23 -3.35
N LYS A 124 -5.08 16.69 -4.58
CA LYS A 124 -4.05 15.81 -5.11
C LYS A 124 -2.70 16.51 -5.09
N THR A 125 -1.78 15.98 -4.30
CA THR A 125 -0.42 16.49 -4.13
C THR A 125 0.55 15.70 -5.02
N THR A 126 1.40 16.41 -5.74
CA THR A 126 2.57 15.86 -6.43
C THR A 126 3.76 16.78 -6.21
N ASN A 127 3.95 17.78 -7.07
CA ASN A 127 5.01 18.78 -6.99
C ASN A 127 4.62 20.06 -6.23
N THR A 128 3.37 20.17 -5.78
CA THR A 128 2.88 21.30 -4.98
C THR A 128 2.30 20.78 -3.69
N PHE A 129 2.81 21.28 -2.57
CA PHE A 129 2.29 20.96 -1.24
C PHE A 129 1.08 21.85 -0.90
N TYR A 130 -0.01 21.25 -0.49
CA TYR A 130 -1.21 21.95 -0.02
C TYR A 130 -1.35 21.85 1.51
N ASP A 131 -1.43 20.63 2.02
CA ASP A 131 -1.49 20.29 3.43
C ASP A 131 -0.95 18.87 3.67
N ASN A 132 -0.66 18.53 4.92
CA ASN A 132 -0.02 17.26 5.23
C ASN A 132 -0.93 16.05 5.01
N LEU A 133 -2.24 16.18 5.26
CA LEU A 133 -3.19 15.07 5.04
C LEU A 133 -3.31 14.75 3.54
N SER A 134 -3.49 15.78 2.71
CA SER A 134 -3.51 15.66 1.25
C SER A 134 -2.21 15.01 0.72
N ALA A 135 -1.06 15.40 1.26
CA ALA A 135 0.23 14.84 0.89
C ALA A 135 0.34 13.36 1.28
N ILE A 136 -0.06 12.99 2.49
CA ILE A 136 -0.04 11.59 2.98
C ILE A 136 -0.96 10.70 2.15
N LEU A 137 -2.19 11.14 1.90
CA LEU A 137 -3.17 10.37 1.12
C LEU A 137 -2.72 10.21 -0.34
N SER A 138 -2.20 11.28 -0.96
CA SER A 138 -1.64 11.22 -2.32
C SER A 138 -0.43 10.29 -2.39
N PHE A 139 0.46 10.34 -1.40
CA PHE A 139 1.61 9.46 -1.30
C PHE A 139 1.20 7.98 -1.28
N TYR A 140 0.26 7.60 -0.42
CA TYR A 140 -0.18 6.21 -0.33
C TYR A 140 -0.97 5.76 -1.56
N SER A 141 -1.75 6.65 -2.17
CA SER A 141 -2.42 6.35 -3.44
C SER A 141 -1.41 6.00 -4.54
N TYR A 142 -0.36 6.80 -4.73
CA TYR A 142 0.68 6.50 -5.70
C TYR A 142 1.50 5.27 -5.33
N PHE A 143 1.81 5.06 -4.06
CA PHE A 143 2.52 3.86 -3.61
C PHE A 143 1.73 2.58 -3.93
N VAL A 144 0.45 2.56 -3.62
CA VAL A 144 -0.44 1.41 -3.88
C VAL A 144 -0.59 1.14 -5.38
N ILE A 145 -0.82 2.18 -6.18
CA ILE A 145 -0.89 2.05 -7.63
C ILE A 145 0.43 1.51 -8.18
N GLY A 146 1.56 2.00 -7.69
CA GLY A 146 2.87 1.48 -8.06
C GLY A 146 3.04 -0.01 -7.76
N MET A 147 2.61 -0.45 -6.56
CA MET A 147 2.64 -1.87 -6.18
C MET A 147 1.75 -2.72 -7.07
N ASP A 148 0.56 -2.22 -7.41
CA ASP A 148 -0.35 -2.92 -8.32
C ASP A 148 0.26 -3.10 -9.70
N TYR A 149 0.77 -2.02 -10.31
CA TYR A 149 1.42 -2.07 -11.62
C TYR A 149 2.67 -2.98 -11.64
N ASP A 150 3.48 -2.98 -10.58
CA ASP A 150 4.62 -3.90 -10.46
C ASP A 150 4.16 -5.37 -10.36
N SER A 151 2.96 -5.64 -9.89
CA SER A 151 2.42 -7.00 -9.80
C SER A 151 1.95 -7.55 -11.16
N PHE A 152 1.67 -6.69 -12.14
CA PHE A 152 1.24 -7.06 -13.48
C PHE A 152 2.35 -6.94 -14.53
N GLY A 153 3.29 -6.01 -14.36
CA GLY A 153 4.36 -5.74 -15.32
C GLY A 153 5.69 -5.45 -14.62
N LEU A 154 6.76 -6.00 -15.16
CA LEU A 154 8.11 -5.78 -14.63
C LEU A 154 8.46 -4.28 -14.61
N ASN A 155 8.70 -3.75 -13.40
CA ASN A 155 8.95 -2.32 -13.14
C ASN A 155 7.82 -1.38 -13.61
N GLY A 156 6.59 -1.87 -13.77
CA GLY A 156 5.45 -1.07 -14.24
C GLY A 156 5.08 0.07 -13.29
N GLY A 157 5.35 -0.09 -12.00
CA GLY A 157 5.03 0.89 -10.95
C GLY A 157 5.99 2.08 -10.84
N GLU A 158 7.14 2.09 -11.54
CA GLU A 158 8.21 3.07 -11.32
C GLU A 158 7.73 4.52 -11.43
N GLN A 159 6.94 4.84 -12.44
CA GLN A 159 6.41 6.20 -12.64
C GLN A 159 5.57 6.69 -11.44
N PHE A 160 4.87 5.80 -10.75
CA PHE A 160 4.05 6.16 -9.59
C PHE A 160 4.90 6.32 -8.33
N TYR A 161 5.93 5.50 -8.15
CA TYR A 161 6.89 5.70 -7.06
C TYR A 161 7.65 7.01 -7.21
N LEU A 162 7.98 7.42 -8.45
CA LEU A 162 8.58 8.74 -8.72
C LEU A 162 7.62 9.86 -8.34
N LYS A 163 6.31 9.76 -8.62
CA LYS A 163 5.30 10.73 -8.15
C LYS A 163 5.23 10.77 -6.62
N ALA A 164 5.29 9.62 -5.94
CA ALA A 164 5.36 9.59 -4.48
C ALA A 164 6.65 10.23 -3.93
N GLN A 165 7.77 10.08 -4.63
CA GLN A 165 9.03 10.75 -4.29
C GLN A 165 8.95 12.27 -4.50
N GLU A 166 8.29 12.74 -5.57
CA GLU A 166 8.07 14.16 -5.83
C GLU A 166 7.30 14.81 -4.68
N ILE A 167 6.31 14.14 -4.07
CA ILE A 167 5.61 14.64 -2.89
C ILE A 167 6.61 14.93 -1.76
N ILE A 168 7.53 14.00 -1.48
CA ILE A 168 8.54 14.18 -0.42
C ILE A 168 9.43 15.39 -0.71
N THR A 169 9.80 15.59 -1.96
CA THR A 169 10.65 16.73 -2.36
C THR A 169 9.92 18.07 -2.35
N SER A 170 8.58 18.06 -2.45
CA SER A 170 7.75 19.28 -2.40
C SER A 170 7.42 19.76 -0.98
N LEU A 171 7.78 18.97 0.05
CA LEU A 171 7.43 19.29 1.43
C LEU A 171 8.13 20.56 1.92
N PRO A 172 7.42 21.46 2.62
CA PRO A 172 8.04 22.58 3.32
C PRO A 172 9.00 22.10 4.43
N SER A 173 9.96 22.93 4.78
CA SER A 173 11.06 22.60 5.71
C SER A 173 10.61 22.14 7.11
N ASN A 174 9.45 22.57 7.57
CA ASN A 174 8.85 22.14 8.84
C ASN A 174 8.33 20.70 8.77
N TYR A 175 7.84 20.23 7.60
CA TYR A 175 7.37 18.87 7.41
C TYR A 175 8.49 17.88 7.05
N VAL A 176 9.54 18.32 6.38
CA VAL A 176 10.74 17.47 6.09
C VAL A 176 11.35 16.88 7.37
N ARG A 177 11.18 17.55 8.52
CA ARG A 177 11.66 17.10 9.83
C ARG A 177 10.61 16.29 10.62
N ASP A 178 9.39 16.17 10.11
CA ASP A 178 8.35 15.32 10.70
C ASP A 178 8.75 13.85 10.66
N ASP A 179 8.47 13.13 11.73
CA ASP A 179 8.87 11.72 11.90
C ASP A 179 8.37 10.81 10.78
N GLY A 180 7.26 11.15 10.15
CA GLY A 180 6.71 10.40 9.02
C GLY A 180 7.45 10.62 7.69
N TRP A 181 8.19 11.74 7.55
CA TRP A 181 8.83 12.15 6.30
C TRP A 181 10.34 12.26 6.35
N LYS A 182 10.94 12.35 7.54
CA LYS A 182 12.37 12.63 7.70
C LYS A 182 13.27 11.50 7.19
N ASN A 183 14.41 11.88 6.63
CA ASN A 183 15.42 10.95 6.10
C ASN A 183 16.37 10.40 7.18
N ASP A 184 16.44 11.02 8.33
CA ASP A 184 17.31 10.68 9.46
C ASP A 184 16.63 9.81 10.53
N ASP A 185 15.48 9.17 10.17
CA ASP A 185 14.80 8.22 11.05
C ASP A 185 15.74 7.04 11.39
N PRO A 186 16.09 6.85 12.69
CA PRO A 186 17.03 5.81 13.10
C PRO A 186 16.53 4.39 12.82
N PHE A 187 15.20 4.22 12.74
CA PHE A 187 14.57 2.93 12.44
C PHE A 187 14.33 2.73 10.95
N LYS A 188 14.48 3.77 10.13
CA LYS A 188 14.24 3.75 8.69
C LYS A 188 12.87 3.17 8.30
N ARG A 189 11.81 3.50 9.07
CA ARG A 189 10.47 2.92 8.95
C ARG A 189 9.40 4.00 8.81
N ASN A 190 9.54 4.85 7.79
CA ASN A 190 8.56 5.89 7.46
C ASN A 190 8.36 6.00 5.95
N ARG A 191 7.54 6.95 5.51
CA ARG A 191 7.22 7.18 4.09
C ARG A 191 8.45 7.47 3.23
N PHE A 192 9.41 8.24 3.76
CA PHE A 192 10.68 8.50 3.06
C PHE A 192 11.43 7.20 2.75
N TRP A 193 11.63 6.36 3.76
CA TRP A 193 12.38 5.11 3.59
C TRP A 193 11.63 4.07 2.75
N LEU A 194 10.29 4.07 2.77
CA LEU A 194 9.49 3.18 1.93
C LEU A 194 9.75 3.44 0.44
N ILE A 195 9.70 4.72 0.02
CA ILE A 195 9.97 5.10 -1.37
C ILE A 195 11.45 5.00 -1.71
N LYS A 196 12.34 5.39 -0.80
CA LYS A 196 13.78 5.22 -1.01
C LYS A 196 14.14 3.76 -1.25
N ASN A 197 13.57 2.82 -0.50
CA ASN A 197 13.84 1.40 -0.69
C ASN A 197 13.35 0.92 -2.07
N ILE A 198 12.09 1.21 -2.44
CA ILE A 198 11.54 0.64 -3.67
C ILE A 198 12.18 1.22 -4.95
N LEU A 199 12.68 2.45 -4.91
CA LEU A 199 13.39 3.10 -6.01
C LEU A 199 14.91 2.82 -5.99
N ASP A 200 15.44 2.19 -4.95
CA ASP A 200 16.87 1.86 -4.87
C ASP A 200 17.23 0.83 -5.96
N PRO A 201 18.25 1.08 -6.79
CA PRO A 201 18.70 0.13 -7.81
C PRO A 201 19.04 -1.27 -7.25
N THR A 202 19.51 -1.36 -6.00
CA THR A 202 19.82 -2.62 -5.32
C THR A 202 18.57 -3.43 -4.97
N MET A 203 17.40 -2.78 -4.91
CA MET A 203 16.10 -3.41 -4.67
C MET A 203 15.35 -3.79 -5.97
N ARG A 204 15.94 -3.61 -7.14
CA ARG A 204 15.32 -4.06 -8.41
C ARG A 204 15.04 -5.56 -8.43
N GLN A 205 15.92 -6.35 -7.80
CA GLN A 205 15.71 -7.79 -7.67
C GLN A 205 14.46 -8.11 -6.84
N PHE A 206 14.14 -7.32 -5.81
CA PHE A 206 12.89 -7.45 -5.06
C PHE A 206 11.68 -7.16 -5.96
N ARG A 207 11.68 -6.08 -6.75
CA ARG A 207 10.58 -5.72 -7.65
C ARG A 207 10.37 -6.78 -8.75
N GLN A 208 11.44 -7.30 -9.32
CA GLN A 208 11.35 -8.44 -10.25
C GLN A 208 10.72 -9.66 -9.58
N ALA A 209 11.18 -10.03 -8.40
CA ALA A 209 10.64 -11.16 -7.64
C ALA A 209 9.17 -10.93 -7.25
N PHE A 210 8.77 -9.68 -6.98
CA PHE A 210 7.38 -9.31 -6.71
C PHE A 210 6.46 -9.53 -7.92
N TYR A 211 6.93 -9.16 -9.12
CA TYR A 211 6.26 -9.47 -10.39
C TYR A 211 6.16 -10.99 -10.61
N GLU A 212 7.26 -11.73 -10.44
CA GLU A 212 7.29 -13.19 -10.61
C GLU A 212 6.32 -13.88 -9.64
N TYR A 213 6.30 -13.44 -8.39
CA TYR A 213 5.40 -13.93 -7.35
C TYR A 213 3.92 -13.83 -7.77
N HIS A 214 3.51 -12.66 -8.26
CA HIS A 214 2.10 -12.40 -8.58
C HIS A 214 1.75 -12.91 -9.99
N ARG A 215 2.46 -12.44 -11.01
CA ARG A 215 2.08 -12.68 -12.41
C ARG A 215 2.46 -14.04 -12.92
N LEU A 216 3.68 -14.51 -12.56
CA LEU A 216 4.20 -15.77 -13.11
C LEU A 216 3.87 -16.98 -12.21
N ALA A 217 3.50 -16.75 -10.95
CA ALA A 217 3.13 -17.82 -10.04
C ALA A 217 1.67 -17.76 -9.61
N LEU A 218 1.20 -16.76 -8.85
CA LEU A 218 -0.18 -16.74 -8.35
C LEU A 218 -1.21 -16.80 -9.48
N ASP A 219 -1.05 -16.00 -10.53
CA ASP A 219 -1.96 -15.98 -11.68
C ASP A 219 -1.92 -17.28 -12.53
N LYS A 220 -0.97 -18.17 -12.26
CA LYS A 220 -0.86 -19.50 -12.90
C LYS A 220 -1.18 -20.65 -11.96
N MET A 221 -1.45 -20.36 -10.69
CA MET A 221 -1.59 -21.36 -9.64
C MET A 221 -2.75 -22.34 -9.91
N PHE A 222 -3.82 -21.86 -10.52
CA PHE A 222 -4.98 -22.70 -10.85
C PHE A 222 -4.63 -23.80 -11.86
N ASP A 223 -3.90 -23.46 -12.93
CA ASP A 223 -3.61 -24.39 -14.03
C ASP A 223 -2.33 -25.20 -13.78
N GLU A 224 -1.32 -24.62 -13.09
CA GLU A 224 0.02 -25.16 -12.99
C GLU A 224 0.54 -25.12 -11.52
N THR A 225 -0.19 -25.73 -10.59
CA THR A 225 0.05 -25.57 -9.12
C THR A 225 1.50 -25.86 -8.70
N ASP A 226 2.10 -26.98 -9.11
CA ASP A 226 3.45 -27.36 -8.68
C ASP A 226 4.54 -26.47 -9.30
N ARG A 227 4.36 -26.11 -10.58
CA ARG A 227 5.24 -25.15 -11.26
C ARG A 227 5.14 -23.77 -10.61
N SER A 228 3.94 -23.31 -10.29
CA SER A 228 3.70 -22.04 -9.63
C SER A 228 4.34 -22.00 -8.24
N ARG A 229 4.28 -23.10 -7.44
CA ARG A 229 5.02 -23.19 -6.18
C ARG A 229 6.54 -23.08 -6.38
N ALA A 230 7.07 -23.70 -7.43
CA ALA A 230 8.50 -23.60 -7.73
C ALA A 230 8.91 -22.16 -8.10
N VAL A 231 8.09 -21.45 -8.89
CA VAL A 231 8.31 -20.03 -9.23
C VAL A 231 8.20 -19.16 -7.97
N LEU A 232 7.20 -19.37 -7.12
CA LEU A 232 7.08 -18.69 -5.83
C LEU A 232 8.33 -18.87 -4.96
N LEU A 233 8.82 -20.11 -4.85
CA LEU A 233 10.01 -20.41 -4.08
C LEU A 233 11.26 -19.71 -4.64
N SER A 234 11.37 -19.61 -5.97
CA SER A 234 12.42 -18.84 -6.66
C SER A 234 12.30 -17.35 -6.34
N ALA A 235 11.11 -16.78 -6.46
CA ALA A 235 10.85 -15.37 -6.13
C ALA A 235 11.20 -15.06 -4.67
N LEU A 236 10.78 -15.88 -3.71
CA LEU A 236 11.14 -15.73 -2.29
C LEU A 236 12.64 -15.85 -2.05
N THR A 237 13.34 -16.68 -2.83
CA THR A 237 14.81 -16.80 -2.75
C THR A 237 15.47 -15.50 -3.21
N SER A 238 14.98 -14.89 -4.31
CA SER A 238 15.46 -13.60 -4.82
C SER A 238 15.17 -12.46 -3.85
N MET A 239 13.98 -12.43 -3.22
CA MET A 239 13.65 -11.45 -2.19
C MET A 239 14.55 -11.58 -0.96
N SER A 240 14.82 -12.81 -0.52
CA SER A 240 15.76 -13.06 0.60
C SER A 240 17.19 -12.66 0.27
N GLN A 241 17.61 -12.73 -0.99
CA GLN A 241 18.91 -12.22 -1.40
C GLN A 241 18.92 -10.68 -1.38
N ALA A 242 17.88 -10.03 -1.89
CA ALA A 242 17.73 -8.56 -1.81
C ALA A 242 17.75 -8.05 -0.36
N ASP A 243 17.18 -8.81 0.59
CA ASP A 243 17.23 -8.49 2.04
C ASP A 243 18.63 -8.61 2.60
N LYS A 244 19.40 -9.63 2.20
CA LYS A 244 20.81 -9.78 2.64
C LYS A 244 21.70 -8.66 2.12
N ASP A 245 21.46 -8.23 0.89
CA ASP A 245 22.21 -7.12 0.27
C ASP A 245 21.81 -5.76 0.87
N ASN A 246 20.58 -5.65 1.38
CA ASN A 246 20.01 -4.45 2.00
C ASN A 246 19.26 -4.80 3.30
N PRO A 247 19.95 -5.14 4.38
CA PRO A 247 19.31 -5.69 5.56
C PRO A 247 18.38 -4.69 6.26
N ASN A 248 17.27 -5.21 6.78
CA ASN A 248 16.26 -4.46 7.54
C ASN A 248 15.54 -3.36 6.75
N THR A 249 15.38 -3.49 5.43
CA THR A 249 14.59 -2.51 4.67
C THR A 249 13.11 -2.55 5.07
N TYR A 250 12.49 -1.36 5.16
CA TYR A 250 11.08 -1.26 5.52
C TYR A 250 10.16 -1.96 4.49
N LEU A 251 10.53 -1.91 3.22
CA LEU A 251 9.79 -2.57 2.13
C LEU A 251 9.69 -4.09 2.34
N ILE A 252 10.78 -4.76 2.74
CA ILE A 252 10.79 -6.21 3.01
C ILE A 252 9.93 -6.56 4.22
N GLN A 253 9.93 -5.70 5.24
CA GLN A 253 9.07 -5.89 6.41
C GLN A 253 7.59 -5.77 6.04
N VAL A 254 7.22 -4.76 5.23
CA VAL A 254 5.86 -4.61 4.70
C VAL A 254 5.45 -5.84 3.89
N PHE A 255 6.34 -6.36 3.04
CA PHE A 255 6.10 -7.61 2.31
C PHE A 255 5.86 -8.79 3.25
N GLY A 256 6.71 -9.00 4.23
CA GLY A 256 6.58 -10.07 5.22
C GLY A 256 5.27 -9.99 6.01
N ASP A 257 4.91 -8.80 6.48
CA ASP A 257 3.63 -8.58 7.18
C ASP A 257 2.41 -8.82 6.29
N THR A 258 2.51 -8.48 5.01
CA THR A 258 1.44 -8.65 4.04
C THR A 258 1.26 -10.11 3.62
N LYS A 259 2.36 -10.84 3.34
CA LYS A 259 2.34 -12.13 2.64
C LYS A 259 2.48 -13.36 3.54
N LYS A 260 2.76 -13.19 4.82
CA LYS A 260 3.02 -14.31 5.74
C LYS A 260 1.96 -15.40 5.74
N ASP A 261 0.67 -15.02 5.74
CA ASP A 261 -0.43 -15.98 5.78
C ASP A 261 -0.63 -16.67 4.44
N GLU A 262 -0.59 -15.91 3.34
CA GLU A 262 -0.69 -16.44 1.97
C GLU A 262 0.42 -17.45 1.68
N ILE A 263 1.67 -17.12 2.03
CA ILE A 263 2.82 -18.01 1.83
C ILE A 263 2.67 -19.30 2.62
N VAL A 264 2.24 -19.20 3.89
CA VAL A 264 2.02 -20.38 4.73
C VAL A 264 0.95 -21.28 4.10
N GLU A 265 -0.20 -20.73 3.69
CA GLU A 265 -1.28 -21.52 3.10
C GLU A 265 -0.87 -22.21 1.81
N ILE A 266 -0.17 -21.51 0.92
CA ILE A 266 0.31 -22.08 -0.37
C ILE A 266 1.26 -23.24 -0.12
N PHE A 267 2.18 -23.13 0.84
CA PHE A 267 3.21 -24.14 1.08
C PHE A 267 2.80 -25.23 2.08
N LYS A 268 1.66 -25.16 2.74
CA LYS A 268 1.13 -26.28 3.55
C LYS A 268 0.99 -27.57 2.76
N ALA A 269 0.64 -27.51 1.49
CA ALA A 269 0.48 -28.64 0.60
C ALA A 269 1.76 -29.01 -0.18
N ALA A 270 2.88 -28.32 0.05
CA ALA A 270 4.16 -28.57 -0.61
C ALA A 270 4.90 -29.78 -0.02
N ASP A 271 5.92 -30.25 -0.71
CA ASP A 271 6.82 -31.27 -0.17
C ASP A 271 7.68 -30.73 1.00
N LYS A 272 8.27 -31.64 1.78
CA LYS A 272 9.06 -31.32 2.97
C LYS A 272 10.26 -30.40 2.65
N GLY A 273 10.91 -30.58 1.51
CA GLY A 273 12.06 -29.79 1.08
C GLY A 273 11.66 -28.34 0.83
N GLN A 274 10.58 -28.13 0.09
CA GLN A 274 10.02 -26.80 -0.19
C GLN A 274 9.56 -26.11 1.10
N LYS A 275 8.85 -26.79 1.99
CA LYS A 275 8.42 -26.25 3.30
C LYS A 275 9.61 -25.75 4.12
N THR A 276 10.63 -26.60 4.29
CA THR A 276 11.84 -26.25 5.04
C THR A 276 12.54 -25.02 4.43
N LYS A 277 12.66 -24.97 3.10
CA LYS A 277 13.32 -23.88 2.41
C LYS A 277 12.54 -22.57 2.57
N VAL A 278 11.21 -22.57 2.37
CA VAL A 278 10.36 -21.38 2.57
C VAL A 278 10.45 -20.89 4.00
N LYS A 279 10.33 -21.78 4.98
CA LYS A 279 10.49 -21.41 6.40
C LYS A 279 11.82 -20.71 6.65
N THR A 280 12.94 -21.29 6.17
CA THR A 280 14.27 -20.69 6.33
C THR A 280 14.37 -19.30 5.71
N LEU A 281 13.83 -19.11 4.48
CA LEU A 281 13.84 -17.83 3.78
C LEU A 281 13.00 -16.76 4.54
N MET A 282 11.78 -17.13 4.93
CA MET A 282 10.86 -16.19 5.59
C MET A 282 11.33 -15.80 6.99
N VAL A 283 11.86 -16.75 7.77
CA VAL A 283 12.47 -16.46 9.09
C VAL A 283 13.73 -15.62 8.94
N GLY A 284 14.50 -15.80 7.86
CA GLY A 284 15.68 -14.98 7.56
C GLY A 284 15.31 -13.53 7.29
N MET A 285 14.22 -13.27 6.54
CA MET A 285 13.72 -11.92 6.24
C MET A 285 12.97 -11.27 7.41
N ASP A 286 12.26 -12.05 8.22
CA ASP A 286 11.54 -11.57 9.41
C ASP A 286 11.52 -12.61 10.53
N ALA A 287 12.54 -12.60 11.36
CA ALA A 287 12.67 -13.49 12.51
C ALA A 287 11.53 -13.31 13.55
N SER A 288 10.90 -12.14 13.60
CA SER A 288 9.82 -11.86 14.54
C SER A 288 8.58 -12.73 14.30
N LYS A 289 8.42 -13.25 13.09
CA LYS A 289 7.29 -14.12 12.66
C LYS A 289 7.61 -15.61 12.67
N ASN A 290 8.71 -16.04 13.28
CA ASN A 290 9.13 -17.46 13.31
C ASN A 290 8.01 -18.42 13.76
N SER A 291 7.21 -18.05 14.76
CA SER A 291 6.08 -18.86 15.22
C SER A 291 5.04 -19.11 14.13
N LYS A 292 4.81 -18.14 13.23
CA LYS A 292 3.88 -18.27 12.10
C LYS A 292 4.36 -19.30 11.10
N TYR A 293 5.66 -19.32 10.80
CA TYR A 293 6.27 -20.25 9.84
C TYR A 293 6.57 -21.63 10.44
N SER A 294 6.43 -21.84 11.75
CA SER A 294 6.63 -23.14 12.39
C SER A 294 5.64 -24.21 11.92
N ILE A 295 4.49 -23.82 11.39
CA ILE A 295 3.49 -24.74 10.80
C ILE A 295 4.01 -25.45 9.53
N LEU A 296 5.09 -24.96 8.91
CA LEU A 296 5.72 -25.56 7.74
C LEU A 296 6.79 -26.62 8.10
N ASN A 297 6.78 -27.17 9.31
CA ASN A 297 7.67 -28.25 9.74
C ASN A 297 7.30 -29.60 9.12
#